data_afcefe704c967c508bef9f580af96709
#
_entry.id   afcefe704c967c508bef9f580af96709
#
_cell.length_a   1.000
_cell.length_b   1.000
_cell.length_c   1.000
_cell.angle_alpha   90.00
_cell.angle_beta   90.00
_cell.angle_gamma   90.00
#
_symmetry.space_group_name_H-M   'P 1'
#
loop_
_entity.id
_entity.type
_entity.pdbx_description
1 polymer ?
#
loop_
_entity_poly.entity_id
_entity_poly.type
_entity_poly.pdbx_seq_one_letter_code
_entity_poly.pdbx_strand_id
1 'polypeptide(L)'
;MELILDQVSHSYGDIEVLSDISLSVGSGEIVCIVGPSGCGKSTLLRILGGLEKPDAGAALIAGDPPADSFNPLTYVFQDFALLPWRTVEGNISLVLEDHSVRKDKARAIIADVLARTKLSEFANAWPRQLSGGMKQRVAIARALSVNPAVMLMDEPLSALDSQTRELLMDDLIELWGQVGFSACYITHNLAEAVRLGHRIVMLSRRPGKIREIVDIDIPLAERINYPAETATIQRRLWEAMRDEARAADRELSDVA
;
A
#
# COMPACT_ATOMS: atom_id res chain seq x y z
N MET A 1 -16.63 0.90 0.91
CA MET A 1 -16.15 1.30 -0.44
C MET A 1 -15.25 0.19 -0.96
N GLU A 2 -15.40 -0.16 -2.22
CA GLU A 2 -14.65 -1.22 -2.90
C GLU A 2 -13.98 -0.65 -4.15
N LEU A 3 -12.75 -1.08 -4.43
CA LEU A 3 -12.07 -0.78 -5.70
C LEU A 3 -12.13 -2.00 -6.60
N ILE A 4 -12.44 -1.80 -7.88
CA ILE A 4 -12.61 -2.87 -8.86
C ILE A 4 -11.79 -2.52 -10.12
N LEU A 5 -10.97 -3.46 -10.55
CA LEU A 5 -10.39 -3.48 -11.89
C LEU A 5 -11.12 -4.53 -12.71
N ASP A 6 -11.60 -4.13 -13.87
CA ASP A 6 -12.32 -5.00 -14.81
C ASP A 6 -11.56 -5.04 -16.14
N GLN A 7 -10.91 -6.17 -16.41
CA GLN A 7 -10.16 -6.48 -17.63
C GLN A 7 -9.15 -5.39 -18.04
N VAL A 8 -8.45 -4.83 -17.07
CA VAL A 8 -7.52 -3.72 -17.27
C VAL A 8 -6.28 -4.17 -18.03
N SER A 9 -5.99 -3.47 -19.14
CA SER A 9 -4.72 -3.56 -19.87
C SER A 9 -4.13 -2.16 -20.06
N HIS A 10 -2.80 -2.08 -20.07
CA HIS A 10 -2.09 -0.81 -20.21
C HIS A 10 -0.69 -0.97 -20.81
N SER A 11 -0.29 0.00 -21.66
CA SER A 11 0.99 0.03 -22.36
C SER A 11 1.65 1.41 -22.25
N TYR A 12 2.95 1.46 -22.24
CA TYR A 12 3.73 2.68 -22.46
C TYR A 12 4.40 2.62 -23.83
N GLY A 13 3.86 3.34 -24.80
CA GLY A 13 4.24 3.20 -26.20
C GLY A 13 4.00 1.77 -26.70
N ASP A 14 5.04 1.13 -27.23
CA ASP A 14 4.95 -0.25 -27.74
C ASP A 14 5.11 -1.33 -26.66
N ILE A 15 5.26 -0.93 -25.38
CA ILE A 15 5.53 -1.85 -24.30
C ILE A 15 4.25 -2.12 -23.50
N GLU A 16 3.66 -3.31 -23.69
CA GLU A 16 2.56 -3.77 -22.85
C GLU A 16 3.06 -4.06 -21.43
N VAL A 17 2.49 -3.37 -20.43
CA VAL A 17 2.89 -3.47 -19.02
C VAL A 17 1.91 -4.30 -18.22
N LEU A 18 0.60 -4.14 -18.46
CA LEU A 18 -0.46 -4.90 -17.83
C LEU A 18 -1.38 -5.49 -18.90
N SER A 19 -1.83 -6.72 -18.72
CA SER A 19 -2.68 -7.43 -19.65
C SER A 19 -3.79 -8.17 -18.91
N ASP A 20 -5.03 -7.77 -19.16
CA ASP A 20 -6.27 -8.42 -18.70
C ASP A 20 -6.31 -8.64 -17.17
N ILE A 21 -6.12 -7.58 -16.40
CA ILE A 21 -6.17 -7.62 -14.94
C ILE A 21 -7.60 -7.38 -14.46
N SER A 22 -8.17 -8.38 -13.78
CA SER A 22 -9.45 -8.25 -13.06
C SER A 22 -9.21 -8.55 -11.58
N LEU A 23 -9.45 -7.54 -10.73
CA LEU A 23 -9.17 -7.59 -9.29
C LEU A 23 -10.12 -6.68 -8.54
N SER A 24 -10.57 -7.09 -7.36
CA SER A 24 -11.27 -6.20 -6.43
C SER A 24 -10.52 -6.07 -5.10
N VAL A 25 -10.72 -4.95 -4.42
CA VAL A 25 -10.30 -4.72 -3.03
C VAL A 25 -11.57 -4.41 -2.24
N GLY A 26 -11.99 -5.35 -1.43
CA GLY A 26 -13.22 -5.26 -0.64
C GLY A 26 -13.12 -4.29 0.54
N SER A 27 -14.27 -3.94 1.13
CA SER A 27 -14.30 -3.08 2.31
C SER A 27 -13.64 -3.76 3.52
N GLY A 28 -12.71 -3.08 4.17
CA GLY A 28 -11.94 -3.61 5.30
C GLY A 28 -10.90 -4.69 4.90
N GLU A 29 -10.64 -4.88 3.61
CA GLU A 29 -9.69 -5.86 3.11
C GLU A 29 -8.32 -5.22 2.83
N ILE A 30 -7.25 -5.93 3.17
CA ILE A 30 -5.89 -5.63 2.71
C ILE A 30 -5.52 -6.62 1.62
N VAL A 31 -5.40 -6.16 0.38
CA VAL A 31 -4.91 -6.95 -0.76
C VAL A 31 -3.45 -6.60 -1.00
N CYS A 32 -2.57 -7.58 -0.84
CA CYS A 32 -1.15 -7.42 -1.14
C CYS A 32 -0.87 -7.84 -2.59
N ILE A 33 -0.19 -6.97 -3.35
CA ILE A 33 0.25 -7.25 -4.72
C ILE A 33 1.74 -7.52 -4.71
N VAL A 34 2.14 -8.70 -5.16
CA VAL A 34 3.53 -9.13 -5.27
C VAL A 34 3.86 -9.52 -6.71
N GLY A 35 5.14 -9.51 -7.06
CA GLY A 35 5.60 -9.90 -8.39
C GLY A 35 7.00 -9.36 -8.69
N PRO A 36 7.63 -9.80 -9.78
CA PRO A 36 8.98 -9.38 -10.17
C PRO A 36 9.08 -7.85 -10.36
N SER A 37 10.30 -7.32 -10.30
CA SER A 37 10.54 -5.91 -10.63
C SER A 37 10.13 -5.62 -12.08
N GLY A 38 9.48 -4.48 -12.31
CA GLY A 38 9.05 -4.06 -13.65
C GLY A 38 7.80 -4.78 -14.20
N CYS A 39 7.12 -5.64 -13.43
CA CYS A 39 5.91 -6.33 -13.89
C CYS A 39 4.63 -5.47 -13.91
N GLY A 40 4.71 -4.17 -13.54
CA GLY A 40 3.57 -3.26 -13.62
C GLY A 40 2.83 -2.98 -12.31
N LYS A 41 3.33 -3.40 -11.13
CA LYS A 41 2.66 -3.18 -9.83
C LYS A 41 2.32 -1.71 -9.55
N SER A 42 3.30 -0.81 -9.70
CA SER A 42 3.08 0.63 -9.47
C SER A 42 2.15 1.24 -10.52
N THR A 43 2.19 0.76 -11.77
CA THR A 43 1.22 1.15 -12.82
C THR A 43 -0.20 0.73 -12.43
N LEU A 44 -0.35 -0.51 -11.95
CA LEU A 44 -1.63 -1.02 -11.47
C LEU A 44 -2.19 -0.16 -10.33
N LEU A 45 -1.33 0.22 -9.37
CA LEU A 45 -1.73 1.07 -8.25
C LEU A 45 -2.13 2.48 -8.71
N ARG A 46 -1.43 3.06 -9.70
CA ARG A 46 -1.80 4.36 -10.28
C ARG A 46 -3.14 4.31 -10.98
N ILE A 47 -3.42 3.22 -11.69
CA ILE A 47 -4.72 3.00 -12.35
C ILE A 47 -5.82 2.84 -11.29
N LEU A 48 -5.61 2.04 -10.23
CA LEU A 48 -6.52 1.92 -9.10
C LEU A 48 -6.82 3.26 -8.44
N GLY A 49 -5.80 4.11 -8.31
CA GLY A 49 -5.91 5.44 -7.71
C GLY A 49 -6.43 6.53 -8.65
N GLY A 50 -6.77 6.19 -9.90
CA GLY A 50 -7.23 7.16 -10.89
C GLY A 50 -6.17 8.17 -11.35
N LEU A 51 -4.88 7.93 -11.03
CA LEU A 51 -3.76 8.76 -11.47
C LEU A 51 -3.36 8.47 -12.92
N GLU A 52 -3.75 7.29 -13.42
CA GLU A 52 -3.49 6.84 -14.78
C GLU A 52 -4.72 6.13 -15.34
N LYS A 53 -5.00 6.35 -16.62
CA LYS A 53 -6.13 5.67 -17.28
C LYS A 53 -5.63 4.40 -17.96
N PRO A 54 -6.34 3.27 -17.84
CA PRO A 54 -6.01 2.08 -18.59
C PRO A 54 -6.32 2.27 -20.10
N ASP A 55 -5.60 1.57 -20.97
CA ASP A 55 -5.87 1.56 -22.42
C ASP A 55 -7.11 0.72 -22.75
N ALA A 56 -7.38 -0.34 -21.96
CA ALA A 56 -8.57 -1.15 -22.05
C ALA A 56 -9.06 -1.55 -20.65
N GLY A 57 -10.34 -1.90 -20.56
CA GLY A 57 -10.99 -2.20 -19.29
C GLY A 57 -11.35 -0.95 -18.49
N ALA A 58 -11.63 -1.11 -17.21
CA ALA A 58 -12.04 -0.02 -16.34
C ALA A 58 -11.53 -0.19 -14.91
N ALA A 59 -11.22 0.93 -14.25
CA ALA A 59 -11.06 1.01 -12.81
C ALA A 59 -12.29 1.69 -12.21
N LEU A 60 -12.99 1.02 -11.33
CA LEU A 60 -14.27 1.45 -10.77
C LEU A 60 -14.18 1.56 -9.24
N ILE A 61 -14.95 2.47 -8.68
CA ILE A 61 -15.15 2.62 -7.25
C ILE A 61 -16.62 2.34 -6.96
N ALA A 62 -16.90 1.37 -6.10
CA ALA A 62 -18.26 1.00 -5.71
C ALA A 62 -18.50 1.27 -4.23
N GLY A 63 -19.76 1.63 -3.89
CA GLY A 63 -20.19 1.97 -2.53
C GLY A 63 -19.81 3.37 -2.08
N ASP A 64 -20.39 3.79 -0.96
CA ASP A 64 -20.20 5.12 -0.41
C ASP A 64 -18.98 5.19 0.50
N PRO A 65 -18.24 6.31 0.50
CA PRO A 65 -17.17 6.55 1.46
C PRO A 65 -17.75 6.80 2.87
N PRO A 66 -16.92 6.70 3.94
CA PRO A 66 -17.32 7.14 5.27
C PRO A 66 -17.85 8.57 5.25
N ALA A 67 -18.95 8.84 5.97
CA ALA A 67 -19.65 10.14 5.95
C ALA A 67 -18.76 11.34 6.38
N ASP A 68 -17.73 11.07 7.16
CA ASP A 68 -16.75 12.05 7.66
C ASP A 68 -15.40 11.99 6.94
N SER A 69 -15.31 11.23 5.83
CA SER A 69 -14.13 11.19 4.98
C SER A 69 -13.96 12.48 4.18
N PHE A 70 -12.79 13.08 4.26
CA PHE A 70 -12.42 14.23 3.41
C PHE A 70 -11.86 13.78 2.06
N ASN A 71 -11.16 12.64 2.05
CA ASN A 71 -10.66 12.01 0.83
C ASN A 71 -10.74 10.49 0.99
N PRO A 72 -11.67 9.82 0.31
CA PRO A 72 -11.90 8.40 0.48
C PRO A 72 -10.77 7.51 -0.04
N LEU A 73 -9.90 8.04 -0.90
CA LEU A 73 -8.80 7.31 -1.50
C LEU A 73 -7.49 8.07 -1.28
N THR A 74 -6.55 7.49 -0.55
CA THR A 74 -5.26 8.12 -0.25
C THR A 74 -4.09 7.27 -0.70
N TYR A 75 -2.95 7.94 -0.95
CA TYR A 75 -1.72 7.32 -1.40
C TYR A 75 -0.62 7.42 -0.34
N VAL A 76 0.09 6.30 -0.11
CA VAL A 76 1.35 6.25 0.64
C VAL A 76 2.44 5.79 -0.33
N PHE A 77 3.33 6.69 -0.69
CA PHE A 77 4.39 6.45 -1.67
C PHE A 77 5.61 5.76 -1.05
N GLN A 78 6.41 5.13 -1.87
CA GLN A 78 7.69 4.53 -1.51
C GLN A 78 8.64 5.58 -0.89
N ASP A 79 8.76 6.74 -1.52
CA ASP A 79 9.37 7.92 -0.92
C ASP A 79 8.35 8.55 0.03
N PHE A 80 8.73 8.86 1.24
CA PHE A 80 7.84 9.40 2.27
C PHE A 80 7.07 10.66 1.83
N ALA A 81 7.53 11.34 0.77
CA ALA A 81 6.97 12.56 0.19
C ALA A 81 6.69 13.63 1.27
N LEU A 82 7.56 13.74 2.26
CA LEU A 82 7.45 14.75 3.31
C LEU A 82 8.02 16.08 2.82
N LEU A 83 7.32 17.17 3.13
CA LEU A 83 7.80 18.52 2.86
C LEU A 83 8.90 18.86 3.88
N PRO A 84 10.17 19.03 3.45
CA PRO A 84 11.29 19.22 4.37
C PRO A 84 11.25 20.58 5.10
N TRP A 85 10.46 21.53 4.61
CA TRP A 85 10.22 22.84 5.19
C TRP A 85 8.97 22.95 6.07
N ARG A 86 8.31 21.82 6.36
CA ARG A 86 7.21 21.74 7.33
C ARG A 86 7.58 20.75 8.46
N THR A 87 7.10 21.02 9.65
CA THR A 87 7.20 20.10 10.80
C THR A 87 6.35 18.84 10.56
N VAL A 88 6.39 17.86 11.45
CA VAL A 88 5.51 16.70 11.44
C VAL A 88 4.04 17.13 11.40
N GLU A 89 3.61 17.97 12.37
CA GLU A 89 2.26 18.54 12.40
C GLU A 89 1.95 19.29 11.10
N GLY A 90 2.90 20.11 10.59
CA GLY A 90 2.75 20.85 9.36
C GLY A 90 2.60 19.98 8.11
N ASN A 91 3.21 18.80 8.07
CA ASN A 91 3.01 17.82 6.99
C ASN A 91 1.62 17.19 7.03
N ILE A 92 1.07 16.94 8.22
CA ILE A 92 -0.28 16.40 8.38
C ILE A 92 -1.31 17.50 8.10
N SER A 93 -1.11 18.73 8.60
CA SER A 93 -2.06 19.83 8.41
C SER A 93 -2.26 20.21 6.94
N LEU A 94 -1.25 19.98 6.10
CA LEU A 94 -1.31 20.32 4.67
C LEU A 94 -2.54 19.76 3.97
N VAL A 95 -2.82 18.48 4.16
CA VAL A 95 -3.96 17.83 3.50
C VAL A 95 -5.30 18.28 4.08
N LEU A 96 -5.34 18.68 5.34
CA LEU A 96 -6.53 19.25 5.97
C LEU A 96 -6.78 20.71 5.53
N GLU A 97 -5.71 21.48 5.27
CA GLU A 97 -5.77 22.82 4.68
C GLU A 97 -6.37 22.75 3.27
N ASP A 98 -5.92 21.80 2.44
CA ASP A 98 -6.40 21.60 1.06
C ASP A 98 -7.92 21.27 1.03
N HIS A 99 -8.40 20.51 2.01
CA HIS A 99 -9.83 20.22 2.17
C HIS A 99 -10.61 21.29 2.95
N SER A 100 -10.00 22.45 3.23
CA SER A 100 -10.64 23.56 3.95
C SER A 100 -11.24 23.17 5.31
N VAL A 101 -10.63 22.23 6.02
CA VAL A 101 -11.07 21.78 7.33
C VAL A 101 -10.89 22.90 8.36
N ARG A 102 -11.93 23.18 9.17
CA ARG A 102 -11.85 24.22 10.21
C ARG A 102 -10.70 23.92 11.19
N LYS A 103 -10.02 24.98 11.64
CA LYS A 103 -8.80 24.89 12.46
C LYS A 103 -8.99 24.09 13.77
N ASP A 104 -10.14 24.23 14.43
CA ASP A 104 -10.47 23.48 15.64
C ASP A 104 -10.57 21.98 15.36
N LYS A 105 -11.30 21.60 14.30
CA LYS A 105 -11.42 20.19 13.85
C LYS A 105 -10.07 19.66 13.37
N ALA A 106 -9.31 20.43 12.60
CA ALA A 106 -7.99 20.02 12.13
C ALA A 106 -7.03 19.70 13.28
N ARG A 107 -7.01 20.54 14.34
CA ARG A 107 -6.18 20.29 15.53
C ARG A 107 -6.56 18.98 16.23
N ALA A 108 -7.86 18.69 16.37
CA ALA A 108 -8.32 17.45 16.96
C ALA A 108 -7.91 16.22 16.14
N ILE A 109 -8.06 16.29 14.81
CA ILE A 109 -7.64 15.22 13.90
C ILE A 109 -6.12 15.00 13.97
N ILE A 110 -5.32 16.07 13.93
CA ILE A 110 -3.86 15.98 14.00
C ILE A 110 -3.43 15.33 15.32
N ALA A 111 -4.01 15.75 16.45
CA ALA A 111 -3.68 15.16 17.75
C ALA A 111 -4.01 13.65 17.79
N ASP A 112 -5.16 13.26 17.24
CA ASP A 112 -5.59 11.85 17.19
C ASP A 112 -4.64 11.01 16.31
N VAL A 113 -4.34 11.44 15.08
CA VAL A 113 -3.45 10.66 14.19
C VAL A 113 -2.01 10.61 14.71
N LEU A 114 -1.51 11.67 15.35
CA LEU A 114 -0.20 11.67 16.00
C LEU A 114 -0.14 10.67 17.14
N ALA A 115 -1.19 10.57 17.96
CA ALA A 115 -1.28 9.59 19.03
C ALA A 115 -1.28 8.16 18.49
N ARG A 116 -2.14 7.86 17.50
CA ARG A 116 -2.25 6.54 16.86
C ARG A 116 -0.94 6.10 16.19
N THR A 117 -0.20 7.04 15.60
CA THR A 117 1.08 6.75 14.93
C THR A 117 2.30 6.88 15.85
N LYS A 118 2.09 7.08 17.15
CA LYS A 118 3.15 7.19 18.19
C LYS A 118 4.13 8.36 17.91
N LEU A 119 3.61 9.49 17.41
CA LEU A 119 4.38 10.68 17.02
C LEU A 119 4.07 11.94 17.84
N SER A 120 3.26 11.84 18.90
CA SER A 120 2.81 13.02 19.67
C SER A 120 3.96 13.90 20.18
N GLU A 121 5.06 13.30 20.66
CA GLU A 121 6.24 14.03 21.15
C GLU A 121 7.07 14.68 20.03
N PHE A 122 6.84 14.29 18.78
CA PHE A 122 7.57 14.75 17.60
C PHE A 122 6.78 15.72 16.72
N ALA A 123 5.62 16.21 17.17
CA ALA A 123 4.74 17.10 16.40
C ALA A 123 5.48 18.30 15.78
N ASN A 124 6.39 18.90 16.54
CA ASN A 124 7.19 20.06 16.14
C ASN A 124 8.54 19.72 15.48
N ALA A 125 8.88 18.43 15.35
CA ALA A 125 10.13 18.02 14.71
C ALA A 125 10.07 18.22 13.18
N TRP A 126 11.23 18.47 12.59
CA TRP A 126 11.40 18.57 11.14
C TRP A 126 11.76 17.20 10.54
N PRO A 127 11.42 16.92 9.27
CA PRO A 127 11.74 15.63 8.64
C PRO A 127 13.21 15.20 8.75
N ARG A 128 14.14 16.16 8.72
CA ARG A 128 15.59 15.89 8.88
C ARG A 128 16.00 15.35 10.25
N GLN A 129 15.14 15.52 11.26
CA GLN A 129 15.38 15.09 12.65
C GLN A 129 14.79 13.70 12.93
N LEU A 130 14.09 13.11 11.95
CA LEU A 130 13.36 11.86 12.08
C LEU A 130 14.15 10.68 11.51
N SER A 131 14.04 9.51 12.14
CA SER A 131 14.47 8.24 11.57
C SER A 131 13.61 7.86 10.35
N GLY A 132 14.05 6.89 9.54
CA GLY A 132 13.28 6.37 8.42
C GLY A 132 11.87 5.88 8.83
N GLY A 133 11.80 5.09 9.90
CA GLY A 133 10.53 4.61 10.44
C GLY A 133 9.62 5.73 10.94
N MET A 134 10.16 6.77 11.56
CA MET A 134 9.37 7.94 11.97
C MET A 134 8.83 8.70 10.76
N LYS A 135 9.62 8.88 9.70
CA LYS A 135 9.17 9.49 8.44
C LYS A 135 8.01 8.71 7.83
N GLN A 136 8.10 7.39 7.85
CA GLN A 136 7.03 6.52 7.36
C GLN A 136 5.75 6.67 8.18
N ARG A 137 5.86 6.70 9.51
CA ARG A 137 4.71 6.98 10.39
C ARG A 137 4.08 8.34 10.09
N VAL A 138 4.86 9.38 9.76
CA VAL A 138 4.32 10.69 9.35
C VAL A 138 3.56 10.58 8.02
N ALA A 139 4.08 9.83 7.04
CA ALA A 139 3.38 9.61 5.77
C ALA A 139 2.04 8.87 5.98
N ILE A 140 2.01 7.87 6.87
CA ILE A 140 0.79 7.15 7.25
C ILE A 140 -0.17 8.07 8.01
N ALA A 141 0.31 8.86 8.99
CA ALA A 141 -0.51 9.81 9.74
C ALA A 141 -1.17 10.84 8.81
N ARG A 142 -0.42 11.35 7.82
CA ARG A 142 -0.95 12.26 6.80
C ARG A 142 -2.05 11.59 5.99
N ALA A 143 -1.87 10.34 5.57
CA ALA A 143 -2.89 9.60 4.83
C ALA A 143 -4.14 9.34 5.68
N LEU A 144 -3.98 8.98 6.96
CA LEU A 144 -5.09 8.73 7.89
C LEU A 144 -5.88 10.00 8.26
N SER A 145 -5.24 11.18 8.23
CA SER A 145 -5.88 12.43 8.68
C SER A 145 -7.11 12.83 7.86
N VAL A 146 -7.25 12.34 6.65
CA VAL A 146 -8.44 12.57 5.79
C VAL A 146 -9.51 11.49 5.92
N ASN A 147 -9.36 10.58 6.88
CA ASN A 147 -10.27 9.45 7.12
C ASN A 147 -10.58 8.65 5.85
N PRO A 148 -9.55 8.00 5.24
CA PRO A 148 -9.73 7.30 3.97
C PRO A 148 -10.54 6.01 4.15
N ALA A 149 -11.33 5.67 3.13
CA ALA A 149 -11.93 4.34 3.00
C ALA A 149 -10.90 3.32 2.50
N VAL A 150 -10.01 3.77 1.60
CA VAL A 150 -8.98 2.91 0.99
C VAL A 150 -7.63 3.62 0.98
N MET A 151 -6.59 2.89 1.34
CA MET A 151 -5.20 3.33 1.25
C MET A 151 -4.47 2.56 0.14
N LEU A 152 -3.85 3.28 -0.78
CA LEU A 152 -2.98 2.73 -1.81
C LEU A 152 -1.53 2.90 -1.35
N MET A 153 -0.81 1.79 -1.16
CA MET A 153 0.53 1.79 -0.60
C MET A 153 1.53 1.17 -1.58
N ASP A 154 2.47 1.98 -2.07
CA ASP A 154 3.52 1.53 -3.01
C ASP A 154 4.83 1.31 -2.25
N GLU A 155 5.16 0.06 -1.96
CA GLU A 155 6.36 -0.38 -1.25
C GLU A 155 6.70 0.46 0.01
N PRO A 156 5.74 0.71 0.91
CA PRO A 156 5.90 1.72 1.96
C PRO A 156 7.00 1.39 2.98
N LEU A 157 7.43 0.14 3.10
CA LEU A 157 8.44 -0.29 4.06
C LEU A 157 9.80 -0.63 3.43
N SER A 158 9.96 -0.44 2.10
CA SER A 158 11.17 -0.87 1.38
C SER A 158 12.44 -0.15 1.79
N ALA A 159 12.35 1.13 2.20
CA ALA A 159 13.49 1.96 2.60
C ALA A 159 13.96 1.73 4.05
N LEU A 160 13.36 0.76 4.78
CA LEU A 160 13.60 0.55 6.19
C LEU A 160 14.48 -0.69 6.45
N ASP A 161 15.29 -0.62 7.51
CA ASP A 161 15.98 -1.79 8.03
C ASP A 161 14.98 -2.85 8.56
N SER A 162 15.45 -4.09 8.71
CA SER A 162 14.58 -5.23 9.07
C SER A 162 13.86 -5.06 10.40
N GLN A 163 14.53 -4.51 11.45
CA GLN A 163 13.93 -4.36 12.77
C GLN A 163 12.86 -3.27 12.77
N THR A 164 13.16 -2.12 12.16
CA THR A 164 12.19 -1.02 12.00
C THR A 164 10.98 -1.46 11.18
N ARG A 165 11.19 -2.29 10.15
CA ARG A 165 10.13 -2.84 9.31
C ARG A 165 9.18 -3.73 10.10
N GLU A 166 9.68 -4.66 10.92
CA GLU A 166 8.86 -5.52 11.78
C GLU A 166 7.99 -4.69 12.73
N LEU A 167 8.58 -3.72 13.42
CA LEU A 167 7.83 -2.84 14.32
C LEU A 167 6.73 -2.05 13.60
N LEU A 168 6.99 -1.60 12.37
CA LEU A 168 5.98 -0.88 11.60
C LEU A 168 4.89 -1.78 11.03
N MET A 169 5.18 -3.05 10.73
CA MET A 169 4.12 -4.01 10.39
C MET A 169 3.16 -4.23 11.56
N ASP A 170 3.69 -4.36 12.78
CA ASP A 170 2.87 -4.47 13.98
C ASP A 170 2.01 -3.21 14.21
N ASP A 171 2.59 -2.02 14.04
CA ASP A 171 1.87 -0.75 14.10
C ASP A 171 0.74 -0.67 13.04
N LEU A 172 1.00 -1.12 11.81
CA LEU A 172 0.00 -1.14 10.73
C LEU A 172 -1.16 -2.10 11.04
N ILE A 173 -0.88 -3.26 11.62
CA ILE A 173 -1.91 -4.23 12.04
C ILE A 173 -2.75 -3.63 13.17
N GLU A 174 -2.12 -2.98 14.15
CA GLU A 174 -2.82 -2.30 15.23
C GLU A 174 -3.72 -1.17 14.69
N LEU A 175 -3.18 -0.32 13.82
CA LEU A 175 -3.93 0.76 13.16
C LEU A 175 -5.10 0.25 12.33
N TRP A 176 -4.89 -0.81 11.56
CA TRP A 176 -5.94 -1.43 10.78
C TRP A 176 -7.07 -1.96 11.67
N GLY A 177 -6.73 -2.62 12.79
CA GLY A 177 -7.71 -3.10 13.77
C GLY A 177 -8.54 -1.99 14.43
N GLN A 178 -7.95 -0.77 14.57
CA GLN A 178 -8.63 0.38 15.16
C GLN A 178 -9.52 1.13 14.16
N VAL A 179 -9.08 1.26 12.90
CA VAL A 179 -9.71 2.14 11.89
C VAL A 179 -10.53 1.35 10.87
N GLY A 180 -10.11 0.13 10.51
CA GLY A 180 -10.83 -0.74 9.57
C GLY A 180 -10.80 -0.25 8.12
N PHE A 181 -9.77 0.49 7.69
CA PHE A 181 -9.62 0.91 6.29
C PHE A 181 -9.30 -0.28 5.38
N SER A 182 -9.63 -0.16 4.09
CA SER A 182 -9.18 -1.10 3.06
C SER A 182 -7.81 -0.68 2.54
N ALA A 183 -7.00 -1.63 2.07
CA ALA A 183 -5.72 -1.29 1.46
C ALA A 183 -5.39 -2.14 0.24
N CYS A 184 -4.77 -1.50 -0.76
CA CYS A 184 -3.99 -2.17 -1.78
C CYS A 184 -2.52 -1.91 -1.49
N TYR A 185 -1.78 -2.95 -1.12
CA TYR A 185 -0.41 -2.88 -0.61
C TYR A 185 0.55 -3.56 -1.58
N ILE A 186 1.41 -2.80 -2.22
CA ILE A 186 2.47 -3.33 -3.07
C ILE A 186 3.72 -3.61 -2.25
N THR A 187 4.29 -4.78 -2.42
CA THR A 187 5.61 -5.12 -1.88
C THR A 187 6.31 -6.18 -2.74
N HIS A 188 7.63 -6.19 -2.71
CA HIS A 188 8.44 -7.29 -3.21
C HIS A 188 8.85 -8.27 -2.07
N ASN A 189 8.50 -7.94 -0.82
CA ASN A 189 8.81 -8.74 0.35
C ASN A 189 7.63 -9.67 0.69
N LEU A 190 7.81 -10.97 0.47
CA LEU A 190 6.78 -11.97 0.72
C LEU A 190 6.42 -12.11 2.20
N ALA A 191 7.36 -11.83 3.12
CA ALA A 191 7.05 -11.84 4.55
C ALA A 191 6.07 -10.72 4.91
N GLU A 192 6.25 -9.49 4.35
CA GLU A 192 5.29 -8.41 4.50
C GLU A 192 3.91 -8.79 3.95
N ALA A 193 3.87 -9.34 2.72
CA ALA A 193 2.62 -9.73 2.09
C ALA A 193 1.85 -10.76 2.93
N VAL A 194 2.55 -11.79 3.45
CA VAL A 194 1.95 -12.81 4.30
C VAL A 194 1.56 -12.25 5.66
N ARG A 195 2.32 -11.30 6.21
CA ARG A 195 2.03 -10.70 7.52
C ARG A 195 0.83 -9.75 7.49
N LEU A 196 0.65 -8.97 6.40
CA LEU A 196 -0.31 -7.86 6.30
C LEU A 196 -1.53 -8.18 5.44
N GLY A 197 -1.41 -9.02 4.39
CA GLY A 197 -2.49 -9.23 3.40
C GLY A 197 -3.57 -10.20 3.89
N HIS A 198 -4.83 -9.88 3.70
CA HIS A 198 -5.91 -10.88 3.76
C HIS A 198 -5.86 -11.77 2.52
N ARG A 199 -5.51 -11.16 1.39
CA ARG A 199 -5.34 -11.81 0.10
C ARG A 199 -4.06 -11.33 -0.56
N ILE A 200 -3.32 -12.25 -1.17
CA ILE A 200 -2.11 -11.96 -1.92
C ILE A 200 -2.36 -12.24 -3.39
N VAL A 201 -2.13 -11.25 -4.23
CA VAL A 201 -2.23 -11.33 -5.68
C VAL A 201 -0.82 -11.32 -6.26
N MET A 202 -0.43 -12.41 -6.90
CA MET A 202 0.85 -12.51 -7.56
C MET A 202 0.73 -12.19 -9.04
N LEU A 203 1.50 -11.22 -9.50
CA LEU A 203 1.63 -10.89 -10.91
C LEU A 203 2.78 -11.68 -11.55
N SER A 204 2.57 -12.07 -12.81
CA SER A 204 3.62 -12.59 -13.68
C SER A 204 4.62 -11.48 -14.03
N ARG A 205 5.76 -11.85 -14.67
CA ARG A 205 6.59 -10.89 -15.39
C ARG A 205 5.78 -10.13 -16.44
N ARG A 206 6.38 -9.06 -16.98
CA ARG A 206 5.75 -8.21 -18.01
C ARG A 206 5.44 -8.99 -19.31
N PRO A 207 4.22 -8.81 -19.88
CA PRO A 207 3.12 -8.04 -19.32
C PRO A 207 2.56 -8.70 -18.05
N GLY A 208 2.34 -7.86 -17.01
CA GLY A 208 1.79 -8.35 -15.76
C GLY A 208 0.39 -8.90 -15.93
N LYS A 209 0.21 -10.16 -15.56
CA LYS A 209 -1.08 -10.86 -15.48
C LYS A 209 -1.24 -11.43 -14.09
N ILE A 210 -2.45 -11.61 -13.62
CA ILE A 210 -2.67 -12.34 -12.36
C ILE A 210 -2.30 -13.81 -12.59
N ARG A 211 -1.24 -14.25 -11.92
CA ARG A 211 -0.78 -15.63 -11.97
C ARG A 211 -1.44 -16.49 -10.90
N GLU A 212 -1.55 -15.95 -9.70
CA GLU A 212 -2.08 -16.66 -8.56
C GLU A 212 -2.71 -15.68 -7.57
N ILE A 213 -3.78 -16.12 -6.93
CA ILE A 213 -4.39 -15.44 -5.78
C ILE A 213 -4.36 -16.41 -4.62
N VAL A 214 -3.89 -15.94 -3.47
CA VAL A 214 -3.79 -16.72 -2.22
C VAL A 214 -4.55 -15.98 -1.13
N ASP A 215 -5.63 -16.57 -0.64
CA ASP A 215 -6.35 -16.09 0.52
C ASP A 215 -5.65 -16.60 1.80
N ILE A 216 -5.61 -15.75 2.84
CA ILE A 216 -5.01 -16.10 4.12
C ILE A 216 -6.09 -16.04 5.20
N ASP A 217 -6.61 -17.19 5.59
CA ASP A 217 -7.70 -17.31 6.55
C ASP A 217 -7.29 -17.03 8.00
N ILE A 218 -5.97 -16.94 8.29
CA ILE A 218 -5.45 -16.64 9.62
C ILE A 218 -5.65 -15.15 9.91
N PRO A 219 -6.35 -14.77 10.99
CA PRO A 219 -6.54 -13.37 11.36
C PRO A 219 -5.20 -12.63 11.51
N LEU A 220 -5.12 -11.39 11.03
CA LEU A 220 -3.87 -10.59 11.02
C LEU A 220 -3.17 -10.55 12.38
N ALA A 221 -3.91 -10.27 13.45
CA ALA A 221 -3.36 -10.17 14.81
C ALA A 221 -2.82 -11.50 15.36
N GLU A 222 -3.31 -12.62 14.84
CA GLU A 222 -2.96 -13.96 15.31
C GLU A 222 -1.79 -14.58 14.54
N ARG A 223 -1.43 -14.07 13.35
CA ARG A 223 -0.43 -14.67 12.45
C ARG A 223 0.93 -14.90 13.10
N ILE A 224 1.30 -14.09 14.08
CA ILE A 224 2.54 -14.28 14.85
C ILE A 224 2.56 -15.61 15.60
N ASN A 225 1.39 -16.18 15.92
CA ASN A 225 1.23 -17.43 16.61
C ASN A 225 1.23 -18.65 15.67
N TYR A 226 1.24 -18.42 14.33
CA TYR A 226 1.18 -19.46 13.28
C TYR A 226 2.38 -19.42 12.35
N PRO A 227 3.63 -19.51 12.88
CA PRO A 227 4.84 -19.34 12.07
C PRO A 227 5.03 -20.46 11.02
N ALA A 228 4.56 -21.67 11.27
CA ALA A 228 4.70 -22.78 10.34
C ALA A 228 3.79 -22.63 9.11
N GLU A 229 2.55 -22.21 9.34
CA GLU A 229 1.55 -21.96 8.30
C GLU A 229 1.96 -20.76 7.43
N THR A 230 2.36 -19.65 8.05
CA THR A 230 2.82 -18.45 7.34
C THR A 230 4.09 -18.71 6.54
N ALA A 231 5.05 -19.50 7.08
CA ALA A 231 6.25 -19.94 6.36
C ALA A 231 5.91 -20.85 5.17
N THR A 232 4.88 -21.67 5.27
CA THR A 232 4.43 -22.53 4.17
C THR A 232 3.85 -21.71 3.02
N ILE A 233 3.00 -20.71 3.32
CA ILE A 233 2.46 -19.77 2.33
C ILE A 233 3.60 -18.98 1.67
N GLN A 234 4.51 -18.44 2.47
CA GLN A 234 5.66 -17.70 1.97
C GLN A 234 6.54 -18.53 1.02
N ARG A 235 6.78 -19.80 1.35
CA ARG A 235 7.55 -20.73 0.51
C ARG A 235 6.85 -20.97 -0.83
N ARG A 236 5.54 -21.24 -0.83
CA ARG A 236 4.73 -21.42 -2.04
C ARG A 236 4.86 -20.21 -2.97
N LEU A 237 4.66 -19.01 -2.42
CA LEU A 237 4.79 -17.75 -3.16
C LEU A 237 6.21 -17.56 -3.70
N TRP A 238 7.23 -17.88 -2.89
CA TRP A 238 8.62 -17.80 -3.31
C TRP A 238 8.93 -18.74 -4.50
N GLU A 239 8.48 -19.98 -4.44
CA GLU A 239 8.68 -20.95 -5.53
C GLU A 239 8.05 -20.44 -6.83
N ALA A 240 6.81 -19.97 -6.77
CA ALA A 240 6.12 -19.41 -7.92
C ALA A 240 6.80 -18.14 -8.46
N MET A 241 7.26 -17.24 -7.58
CA MET A 241 7.94 -16.00 -7.98
C MET A 241 9.35 -16.26 -8.54
N ARG A 242 10.07 -17.25 -8.00
CA ARG A 242 11.40 -17.65 -8.49
C ARG A 242 11.37 -18.10 -9.95
N ASP A 243 10.33 -18.81 -10.35
CA ASP A 243 10.18 -19.28 -11.74
C ASP A 243 9.94 -18.10 -12.69
N GLU A 244 9.16 -17.10 -12.27
CA GLU A 244 8.96 -15.86 -13.03
C GLU A 244 10.24 -15.04 -13.14
N ALA A 245 10.99 -14.88 -12.05
CA ALA A 245 12.26 -14.14 -12.06
C ALA A 245 13.28 -14.79 -12.98
N ARG A 246 13.42 -16.13 -12.92
CA ARG A 246 14.33 -16.88 -13.81
C ARG A 246 13.93 -16.77 -15.29
N ALA A 247 12.64 -16.73 -15.56
CA ALA A 247 12.15 -16.56 -16.93
C ALA A 247 12.43 -15.14 -17.45
N ALA A 248 12.27 -14.11 -16.61
CA ALA A 248 12.61 -12.73 -16.95
C ALA A 248 14.12 -12.55 -17.27
N ASP A 249 15.01 -13.16 -16.46
CA ASP A 249 16.46 -13.10 -16.67
C ASP A 249 16.89 -13.75 -18.00
N ARG A 250 16.23 -14.84 -18.41
CA ARG A 250 16.50 -15.49 -19.71
C ARG A 250 16.13 -14.60 -20.90
N GLU A 251 14.97 -13.94 -20.83
CA GLU A 251 14.55 -13.02 -21.92
C GLU A 251 15.50 -11.83 -22.07
N LEU A 252 16.03 -11.30 -20.97
CA LEU A 252 17.03 -10.22 -21.02
C LEU A 252 18.35 -10.68 -21.62
N SER A 253 18.74 -11.94 -21.40
CA SER A 253 19.97 -12.51 -21.99
C SER A 253 19.84 -12.89 -23.46
N ASP A 254 18.63 -13.17 -23.95
CA ASP A 254 18.36 -13.51 -25.35
C ASP A 254 18.25 -12.26 -26.26
N VAL A 255 18.14 -11.04 -25.67
CA VAL A 255 18.03 -9.76 -26.38
C VAL A 255 19.37 -8.99 -26.41
N ALA A 256 20.38 -9.43 -25.67
CA ALA A 256 21.72 -8.84 -25.58
C ALA A 256 22.71 -9.53 -26.52
#